data_e5398cd8542e373cc9184a990e213d03
#
_entry.id   e5398cd8542e373cc9184a990e213d03
#
_cell.length_a   1.000
_cell.length_b   1.000
_cell.length_c   1.000
_cell.angle_alpha   90.00
_cell.angle_beta   90.00
_cell.angle_gamma   90.00
#
_symmetry.space_group_name_H-M   'P 1'
#
loop_
_entity.id
_entity.type
_entity.pdbx_description
1 polymer ?
#
loop_
_entity_poly.entity_id
_entity_poly.type
_entity_poly.pdbx_seq_one_letter_code
_entity_poly.pdbx_strand_id
1 'polypeptide(L)'
;MIRGARQIGKSTLVRLFAQEIQRPLAEVNLERHPELNTVFESMSPQQILDQLEALPNIAAIGSDSMLFLDEIQAAPAAIAALRYFYEDRTDIPVIAAGSLMEFALTEKRVSVPVGRIQYLHMGPMTFTEYLEALGETKLRESIASYTFGADLGPVVHNRLLQLLRSYYFVGGMPGAVDVYLKNRKVSDVGPVHNSIIETYREDFQKYARSRNLVRMQHVFNFAARNVGAKIKYTNVLKDVHSATIRQDIDLLAMARVISKVVHTHASGLPLQADMEEKVYKLLFLDVGLMNAICGLGWNTLSGLDDIQLINEGAIAEQFIGQHLLELLAESPNRELTYWLREGRSSNAEVDFVAAFDGRIVPIEVKAGGRGSLRSLHQFVGEKNVALAVRFDSNPPSIQTVNATIQAGDRTTEVNYRLLSLPLYLVEKVGQVMRDLPS
;
A
#
# COMPACT_ATOMS: atom_id res chain seq x y z
N MET A 1 -6.61 10.77 -12.61
CA MET A 1 -6.79 11.27 -11.22
C MET A 1 -5.94 10.42 -10.29
N ILE A 2 -5.01 11.05 -9.55
CA ILE A 2 -4.07 10.36 -8.67
C ILE A 2 -4.63 10.36 -7.24
N ARG A 3 -4.80 9.17 -6.69
CA ARG A 3 -5.25 8.92 -5.31
C ARG A 3 -4.10 8.38 -4.46
N GLY A 4 -4.09 8.71 -3.18
CA GLY A 4 -3.10 8.18 -2.24
C GLY A 4 -2.97 9.06 -1.00
N ALA A 5 -2.31 8.56 0.03
CA ALA A 5 -2.12 9.24 1.31
C ALA A 5 -1.39 10.60 1.15
N ARG A 6 -1.37 11.40 2.21
CA ARG A 6 -0.55 12.63 2.22
C ARG A 6 0.94 12.31 2.17
N GLN A 7 1.71 13.24 1.61
CA GLN A 7 3.18 13.23 1.60
C GLN A 7 3.83 12.03 0.87
N ILE A 8 3.07 11.31 0.03
CA ILE A 8 3.62 10.21 -0.80
C ILE A 8 4.20 10.69 -2.14
N GLY A 9 4.25 12.00 -2.40
CA GLY A 9 4.92 12.57 -3.59
C GLY A 9 4.04 12.77 -4.83
N LYS A 10 2.69 12.79 -4.72
CA LYS A 10 1.78 12.95 -5.88
C LYS A 10 2.13 14.13 -6.77
N SER A 11 2.24 15.32 -6.21
CA SER A 11 2.54 16.55 -6.96
C SER A 11 3.96 16.51 -7.57
N THR A 12 4.92 15.90 -6.86
CA THR A 12 6.27 15.70 -7.38
C THR A 12 6.28 14.77 -8.59
N LEU A 13 5.52 13.67 -8.53
CA LEU A 13 5.38 12.73 -9.65
C LEU A 13 4.85 13.44 -10.91
N VAL A 14 3.82 14.28 -10.76
CA VAL A 14 3.24 15.03 -11.91
C VAL A 14 4.26 16.00 -12.51
N ARG A 15 5.01 16.70 -11.67
CA ARG A 15 6.08 17.61 -12.15
C ARG A 15 7.18 16.86 -12.87
N LEU A 16 7.64 15.73 -12.35
CA LEU A 16 8.66 14.89 -13.00
C LEU A 16 8.15 14.34 -14.33
N PHE A 17 6.91 13.86 -14.35
CA PHE A 17 6.28 13.36 -15.57
C PHE A 17 6.17 14.45 -16.64
N ALA A 18 5.74 15.67 -16.26
CA ALA A 18 5.67 16.79 -17.19
C ALA A 18 7.04 17.14 -17.78
N GLN A 19 8.11 17.09 -16.95
CA GLN A 19 9.48 17.30 -17.40
C GLN A 19 9.97 16.21 -18.35
N GLU A 20 9.67 14.94 -18.05
CA GLU A 20 10.06 13.78 -18.87
C GLU A 20 9.44 13.85 -20.26
N ILE A 21 8.15 14.18 -20.36
CA ILE A 21 7.46 14.33 -21.64
C ILE A 21 7.64 15.71 -22.29
N GLN A 22 8.43 16.59 -21.66
CA GLN A 22 8.76 17.94 -22.11
C GLN A 22 7.50 18.80 -22.41
N ARG A 23 6.47 18.69 -21.56
CA ARG A 23 5.26 19.52 -21.67
C ARG A 23 5.22 20.61 -20.59
N PRO A 24 4.90 21.85 -20.93
CA PRO A 24 4.61 22.89 -19.95
C PRO A 24 3.51 22.45 -18.97
N LEU A 25 3.72 22.68 -17.69
CA LEU A 25 2.79 22.31 -16.64
C LEU A 25 2.09 23.55 -16.07
N ALA A 26 0.79 23.66 -16.28
CA ALA A 26 -0.06 24.61 -15.58
C ALA A 26 -0.56 23.97 -14.28
N GLU A 27 0.14 24.22 -13.17
CA GLU A 27 -0.16 23.65 -11.86
C GLU A 27 -0.98 24.62 -11.03
N VAL A 28 -2.19 24.20 -10.62
CA VAL A 28 -3.11 24.97 -9.79
C VAL A 28 -3.41 24.21 -8.51
N ASN A 29 -2.97 24.75 -7.37
CA ASN A 29 -3.32 24.20 -6.06
C ASN A 29 -4.63 24.79 -5.58
N LEU A 30 -5.68 23.97 -5.55
CA LEU A 30 -7.05 24.43 -5.22
C LEU A 30 -7.26 24.71 -3.73
N GLU A 31 -6.39 24.22 -2.84
CA GLU A 31 -6.44 24.59 -1.42
C GLU A 31 -5.97 26.04 -1.20
N ARG A 32 -5.10 26.58 -2.08
CA ARG A 32 -4.65 27.98 -2.05
C ARG A 32 -5.63 28.96 -2.68
N HIS A 33 -6.56 28.45 -3.50
CA HIS A 33 -7.50 29.23 -4.29
C HIS A 33 -8.94 28.73 -4.08
N PRO A 34 -9.51 28.86 -2.87
CA PRO A 34 -10.86 28.34 -2.57
C PRO A 34 -11.95 29.03 -3.40
N GLU A 35 -11.71 30.26 -3.88
CA GLU A 35 -12.60 31.02 -4.78
C GLU A 35 -12.82 30.30 -6.12
N LEU A 36 -11.89 29.48 -6.57
CA LEU A 36 -12.01 28.73 -7.82
C LEU A 36 -13.15 27.72 -7.81
N ASN A 37 -13.65 27.30 -6.62
CA ASN A 37 -14.79 26.40 -6.60
C ASN A 37 -15.98 26.98 -7.37
N THR A 38 -16.26 28.29 -7.23
CA THR A 38 -17.32 28.99 -7.96
C THR A 38 -17.02 29.06 -9.46
N VAL A 39 -15.75 29.20 -9.84
CA VAL A 39 -15.34 29.18 -11.26
C VAL A 39 -15.65 27.84 -11.91
N PHE A 40 -15.36 26.75 -11.19
CA PHE A 40 -15.68 25.40 -11.68
C PHE A 40 -17.18 25.10 -11.75
N GLU A 41 -18.03 25.80 -11.00
CA GLU A 41 -19.50 25.69 -11.09
C GLU A 41 -20.05 26.15 -12.44
N SER A 42 -19.30 26.92 -13.22
CA SER A 42 -19.69 27.30 -14.59
C SER A 42 -19.80 26.10 -15.53
N MET A 43 -19.10 24.99 -15.20
CA MET A 43 -19.00 23.76 -16.01
C MET A 43 -18.54 24.01 -17.47
N SER A 44 -17.99 25.17 -17.78
CA SER A 44 -17.47 25.54 -19.09
C SER A 44 -15.95 25.49 -19.08
N PRO A 45 -15.31 24.52 -19.76
CA PRO A 45 -13.84 24.41 -19.79
C PRO A 45 -13.15 25.69 -20.22
N GLN A 46 -13.69 26.40 -21.25
CA GLN A 46 -13.07 27.63 -21.71
C GLN A 46 -13.12 28.74 -20.66
N GLN A 47 -14.28 28.95 -20.02
CA GLN A 47 -14.39 29.94 -18.92
C GLN A 47 -13.49 29.60 -17.76
N ILE A 48 -13.36 28.30 -17.43
CA ILE A 48 -12.48 27.84 -16.37
C ILE A 48 -11.02 28.17 -16.74
N LEU A 49 -10.59 27.83 -17.95
CA LEU A 49 -9.22 28.08 -18.41
C LEU A 49 -8.87 29.56 -18.40
N ASP A 50 -9.79 30.43 -18.90
CA ASP A 50 -9.60 31.90 -18.92
C ASP A 50 -9.37 32.43 -17.48
N GLN A 51 -10.05 31.90 -16.48
CA GLN A 51 -9.88 32.30 -15.08
C GLN A 51 -8.61 31.71 -14.46
N LEU A 52 -8.23 30.46 -14.81
CA LEU A 52 -7.00 29.86 -14.32
C LEU A 52 -5.77 30.59 -14.86
N GLU A 53 -5.78 31.00 -16.13
CA GLU A 53 -4.69 31.78 -16.76
C GLU A 53 -4.56 33.19 -16.19
N ALA A 54 -5.60 33.73 -15.58
CA ALA A 54 -5.53 35.01 -14.88
C ALA A 54 -4.80 34.93 -13.52
N LEU A 55 -4.54 33.73 -13.02
CA LEU A 55 -3.76 33.54 -11.80
C LEU A 55 -2.28 33.85 -12.01
N PRO A 56 -1.60 34.40 -10.99
CA PRO A 56 -0.16 34.66 -11.07
C PRO A 56 0.62 33.35 -11.30
N ASN A 57 1.60 33.40 -12.19
CA ASN A 57 2.54 32.30 -12.48
C ASN A 57 1.90 31.06 -13.16
N ILE A 58 0.69 31.15 -13.67
CA ILE A 58 0.12 30.10 -14.51
C ILE A 58 0.46 30.41 -15.98
N ALA A 59 1.11 29.45 -16.64
CA ALA A 59 1.38 29.53 -18.06
C ALA A 59 0.07 29.37 -18.86
N ALA A 60 0.06 29.88 -20.12
CA ALA A 60 -1.05 29.64 -21.03
C ALA A 60 -1.36 28.14 -21.18
N ILE A 61 -2.64 27.80 -21.14
CA ILE A 61 -3.10 26.41 -21.13
C ILE A 61 -3.66 26.05 -22.52
N GLY A 62 -2.93 25.26 -23.27
CA GLY A 62 -3.27 24.83 -24.61
C GLY A 62 -2.98 23.37 -24.87
N SER A 63 -3.07 22.95 -26.13
CA SER A 63 -2.85 21.57 -26.57
C SER A 63 -1.43 21.05 -26.34
N ASP A 64 -0.47 21.94 -26.19
CA ASP A 64 0.96 21.66 -25.93
C ASP A 64 1.30 21.59 -24.45
N SER A 65 0.39 22.03 -23.58
CA SER A 65 0.57 22.05 -22.14
C SER A 65 -0.21 20.93 -21.43
N MET A 66 -0.05 20.81 -20.12
CA MET A 66 -0.79 19.91 -19.26
C MET A 66 -1.35 20.69 -18.06
N LEU A 67 -2.64 20.52 -17.79
CA LEU A 67 -3.29 21.10 -16.60
C LEU A 67 -3.19 20.13 -15.41
N PHE A 68 -2.66 20.62 -14.28
CA PHE A 68 -2.62 19.88 -13.05
C PHE A 68 -3.41 20.57 -11.94
N LEU A 69 -4.48 19.93 -11.50
CA LEU A 69 -5.34 20.36 -10.39
C LEU A 69 -4.93 19.64 -9.13
N ASP A 70 -4.13 20.28 -8.28
CA ASP A 70 -3.67 19.72 -7.02
C ASP A 70 -4.66 20.03 -5.88
N GLU A 71 -4.78 19.13 -4.91
CA GLU A 71 -5.72 19.15 -3.78
C GLU A 71 -7.18 19.38 -4.25
N ILE A 72 -7.59 18.63 -5.28
CA ILE A 72 -8.89 18.82 -5.97
C ILE A 72 -10.10 18.72 -5.03
N GLN A 73 -9.99 18.03 -3.91
CA GLN A 73 -11.06 17.94 -2.91
C GLN A 73 -11.40 19.30 -2.26
N ALA A 74 -10.51 20.29 -2.33
CA ALA A 74 -10.77 21.64 -1.84
C ALA A 74 -11.83 22.36 -2.69
N ALA A 75 -11.91 22.05 -3.99
CA ALA A 75 -12.92 22.57 -4.92
C ALA A 75 -13.76 21.41 -5.52
N PRO A 76 -14.81 20.94 -4.83
CA PRO A 76 -15.62 19.80 -5.29
C PRO A 76 -16.26 19.98 -6.65
N ALA A 77 -16.58 21.22 -7.06
CA ALA A 77 -17.08 21.51 -8.40
C ALA A 77 -16.07 21.15 -9.50
N ALA A 78 -14.75 21.23 -9.20
CA ALA A 78 -13.70 20.84 -10.13
C ALA A 78 -13.79 19.35 -10.50
N ILE A 79 -14.17 18.48 -9.55
CA ILE A 79 -14.32 17.04 -9.82
C ILE A 79 -15.43 16.80 -10.85
N ALA A 80 -16.56 17.50 -10.72
CA ALA A 80 -17.66 17.40 -11.67
C ALA A 80 -17.29 17.99 -13.06
N ALA A 81 -16.53 19.09 -13.05
CA ALA A 81 -16.09 19.78 -14.28
C ALA A 81 -15.11 18.93 -15.13
N LEU A 82 -14.38 17.95 -14.53
CA LEU A 82 -13.50 17.05 -15.28
C LEU A 82 -14.21 16.31 -16.43
N ARG A 83 -15.52 16.10 -16.28
CA ARG A 83 -16.34 15.52 -17.36
C ARG A 83 -16.28 16.36 -18.63
N TYR A 84 -16.47 17.68 -18.48
CA TYR A 84 -16.55 18.60 -19.61
C TYR A 84 -15.16 18.83 -20.23
N PHE A 85 -14.09 18.79 -19.45
CA PHE A 85 -12.74 18.75 -20.02
C PHE A 85 -12.55 17.53 -20.93
N TYR A 86 -13.01 16.37 -20.50
CA TYR A 86 -12.93 15.15 -21.30
C TYR A 86 -13.81 15.20 -22.57
N GLU A 87 -14.99 15.83 -22.48
CA GLU A 87 -15.94 15.87 -23.61
C GLU A 87 -15.63 17.01 -24.62
N ASP A 88 -15.19 18.18 -24.12
CA ASP A 88 -15.09 19.41 -24.93
C ASP A 88 -13.64 19.85 -25.22
N ARG A 89 -12.67 19.41 -24.41
CA ARG A 89 -11.25 19.81 -24.51
C ARG A 89 -10.31 18.60 -24.38
N THR A 90 -10.51 17.63 -25.26
CA THR A 90 -9.68 16.42 -25.38
C THR A 90 -8.23 16.71 -25.78
N ASP A 91 -7.97 17.90 -26.27
CA ASP A 91 -6.64 18.41 -26.63
C ASP A 91 -5.78 18.72 -25.40
N ILE A 92 -6.38 18.99 -24.23
CA ILE A 92 -5.67 19.35 -23.00
C ILE A 92 -5.64 18.15 -22.04
N PRO A 93 -4.47 17.52 -21.80
CA PRO A 93 -4.33 16.52 -20.76
C PRO A 93 -4.57 17.15 -19.38
N VAL A 94 -5.51 16.58 -18.60
CA VAL A 94 -5.82 17.04 -17.26
C VAL A 94 -5.44 15.95 -16.26
N ILE A 95 -4.56 16.28 -15.34
CA ILE A 95 -4.24 15.46 -14.15
C ILE A 95 -4.83 16.14 -12.93
N ALA A 96 -5.47 15.37 -12.08
CA ALA A 96 -5.95 15.86 -10.79
C ALA A 96 -5.41 14.96 -9.67
N ALA A 97 -5.03 15.56 -8.54
CA ALA A 97 -4.58 14.84 -7.36
C ALA A 97 -5.26 15.35 -6.09
N GLY A 98 -5.45 14.45 -5.14
CA GLY A 98 -5.95 14.80 -3.82
C GLY A 98 -5.72 13.71 -2.80
N SER A 99 -5.38 14.10 -1.59
CA SER A 99 -5.10 13.16 -0.49
C SER A 99 -6.35 12.70 0.25
N LEU A 100 -7.42 13.53 0.22
CA LEU A 100 -8.64 13.38 1.00
C LEU A 100 -9.89 13.26 0.13
N MET A 101 -9.69 12.78 -1.07
CA MET A 101 -10.72 12.77 -2.09
C MET A 101 -11.92 11.90 -1.72
N GLU A 102 -11.67 10.73 -1.11
CA GLU A 102 -12.73 9.83 -0.65
C GLU A 102 -13.69 10.51 0.34
N PHE A 103 -13.16 11.39 1.20
CA PHE A 103 -14.00 12.19 2.11
C PHE A 103 -14.86 13.21 1.37
N ALA A 104 -14.27 13.94 0.42
CA ALA A 104 -15.02 14.92 -0.35
C ALA A 104 -16.14 14.28 -1.17
N LEU A 105 -15.88 13.10 -1.76
CA LEU A 105 -16.87 12.34 -2.52
C LEU A 105 -18.02 11.84 -1.65
N THR A 106 -17.71 11.36 -0.43
CA THR A 106 -18.72 10.80 0.48
C THR A 106 -19.56 11.89 1.14
N GLU A 107 -18.93 12.99 1.62
CA GLU A 107 -19.61 14.01 2.40
C GLU A 107 -20.40 15.03 1.56
N LYS A 108 -19.85 15.44 0.40
CA LYS A 108 -20.42 16.53 -0.39
C LYS A 108 -21.34 16.02 -1.52
N ARG A 109 -21.62 14.73 -1.62
CA ARG A 109 -22.42 14.09 -2.69
C ARG A 109 -21.99 14.57 -4.10
N VAL A 110 -20.68 14.69 -4.30
CA VAL A 110 -20.14 15.11 -5.59
C VAL A 110 -20.38 14.01 -6.62
N SER A 111 -21.01 14.37 -7.74
CA SER A 111 -21.14 13.44 -8.86
C SER A 111 -19.78 13.23 -9.53
N VAL A 112 -19.28 12.02 -9.43
CA VAL A 112 -18.05 11.64 -10.15
C VAL A 112 -18.41 11.28 -11.58
N PRO A 113 -17.72 11.82 -12.61
CA PRO A 113 -17.95 11.49 -14.00
C PRO A 113 -17.55 10.03 -14.32
N VAL A 114 -18.49 9.10 -14.21
CA VAL A 114 -18.26 7.68 -14.48
C VAL A 114 -17.81 7.48 -15.93
N GLY A 115 -16.73 6.71 -16.11
CA GLY A 115 -16.19 6.39 -17.44
C GLY A 115 -15.39 7.52 -18.12
N ARG A 116 -15.18 8.66 -17.44
CA ARG A 116 -14.39 9.81 -17.96
C ARG A 116 -13.12 10.04 -17.16
N ILE A 117 -12.95 9.31 -16.06
CA ILE A 117 -11.80 9.45 -15.17
C ILE A 117 -11.11 8.10 -15.02
N GLN A 118 -9.81 8.09 -15.30
CA GLN A 118 -8.94 7.00 -14.94
C GLN A 118 -8.33 7.28 -13.56
N TYR A 119 -8.35 6.29 -12.68
CA TYR A 119 -7.75 6.38 -11.35
C TYR A 119 -6.39 5.71 -11.34
N LEU A 120 -5.41 6.42 -10.79
CA LEU A 120 -4.10 5.88 -10.46
C LEU A 120 -3.93 5.92 -8.94
N HIS A 121 -3.62 4.79 -8.35
CA HIS A 121 -3.32 4.68 -6.92
C HIS A 121 -1.82 4.76 -6.68
N MET A 122 -1.41 5.68 -5.82
CA MET A 122 -0.01 5.87 -5.44
C MET A 122 0.16 5.53 -3.96
N GLY A 123 1.16 4.71 -3.66
CA GLY A 123 1.59 4.37 -2.31
C GLY A 123 2.97 4.96 -1.97
N PRO A 124 3.55 4.59 -0.83
CA PRO A 124 4.94 4.83 -0.53
C PRO A 124 5.85 4.17 -1.58
N MET A 125 7.06 4.67 -1.75
CA MET A 125 8.06 4.09 -2.65
C MET A 125 8.27 2.61 -2.32
N THR A 126 8.25 1.77 -3.36
CA THR A 126 8.54 0.34 -3.22
C THR A 126 10.03 0.11 -2.93
N PHE A 127 10.40 -1.14 -2.64
CA PHE A 127 11.80 -1.47 -2.40
C PHE A 127 12.67 -1.26 -3.65
N THR A 128 12.13 -1.57 -4.83
CA THR A 128 12.87 -1.33 -6.09
C THR A 128 13.03 0.16 -6.40
N GLU A 129 12.03 1.00 -6.11
CA GLU A 129 12.13 2.46 -6.20
C GLU A 129 13.12 3.04 -5.16
N TYR A 130 13.16 2.46 -3.97
CA TYR A 130 14.15 2.82 -2.95
C TYR A 130 15.59 2.48 -3.41
N LEU A 131 15.81 1.31 -4.02
CA LEU A 131 17.11 0.96 -4.62
C LEU A 131 17.51 1.93 -5.73
N GLU A 132 16.57 2.33 -6.57
CA GLU A 132 16.80 3.34 -7.61
C GLU A 132 17.22 4.69 -7.02
N ALA A 133 16.48 5.16 -6.02
CA ALA A 133 16.81 6.41 -5.31
C ALA A 133 18.20 6.34 -4.64
N LEU A 134 18.61 5.17 -4.14
CA LEU A 134 19.95 4.95 -3.58
C LEU A 134 21.08 4.95 -4.63
N GLY A 135 20.75 4.86 -5.92
CA GLY A 135 21.71 4.65 -7.01
C GLY A 135 22.23 3.22 -7.11
N GLU A 136 21.56 2.26 -6.47
CA GLU A 136 21.89 0.82 -6.49
C GLU A 136 21.35 0.15 -7.79
N THR A 137 21.66 0.75 -8.94
CA THR A 137 21.12 0.37 -10.27
C THR A 137 21.32 -1.10 -10.59
N LYS A 138 22.52 -1.66 -10.32
CA LYS A 138 22.81 -3.07 -10.61
C LYS A 138 21.97 -4.03 -9.77
N LEU A 139 21.70 -3.69 -8.51
CA LEU A 139 20.84 -4.51 -7.65
C LEU A 139 19.38 -4.44 -8.09
N ARG A 140 18.90 -3.25 -8.44
CA ARG A 140 17.56 -3.06 -9.03
C ARG A 140 17.41 -3.86 -10.32
N GLU A 141 18.39 -3.79 -11.22
CA GLU A 141 18.40 -4.59 -12.47
C GLU A 141 18.43 -6.09 -12.19
N SER A 142 19.17 -6.55 -11.19
CA SER A 142 19.17 -7.96 -10.77
C SER A 142 17.80 -8.44 -10.31
N ILE A 143 17.02 -7.59 -9.60
CA ILE A 143 15.63 -7.89 -9.26
C ILE A 143 14.75 -7.83 -10.52
N ALA A 144 14.85 -6.78 -11.33
CA ALA A 144 14.00 -6.58 -12.51
C ALA A 144 14.13 -7.69 -13.54
N SER A 145 15.36 -8.18 -13.78
CA SER A 145 15.67 -9.26 -14.73
C SER A 145 15.55 -10.65 -14.14
N TYR A 146 15.25 -10.78 -12.83
CA TYR A 146 15.18 -12.09 -12.19
C TYR A 146 14.08 -12.95 -12.82
N THR A 147 14.46 -14.16 -13.23
CA THR A 147 13.57 -15.25 -13.65
C THR A 147 13.82 -16.46 -12.76
N PHE A 148 12.81 -17.32 -12.60
CA PHE A 148 12.96 -18.48 -11.73
C PHE A 148 14.08 -19.41 -12.23
N GLY A 149 14.96 -19.80 -11.32
CA GLY A 149 16.15 -20.63 -11.63
C GLY A 149 17.42 -19.82 -11.89
N ALA A 150 17.34 -18.50 -12.03
CA ALA A 150 18.53 -17.66 -12.09
C ALA A 150 19.19 -17.60 -10.69
N ASP A 151 20.53 -17.69 -10.68
CA ASP A 151 21.31 -17.51 -9.44
C ASP A 151 21.68 -16.03 -9.25
N LEU A 152 21.17 -15.44 -8.19
CA LEU A 152 21.55 -14.07 -7.79
C LEU A 152 22.96 -14.01 -7.18
N GLY A 153 23.51 -15.13 -6.77
CA GLY A 153 24.77 -15.22 -6.05
C GLY A 153 24.70 -14.66 -4.62
N PRO A 154 25.55 -15.17 -3.71
CA PRO A 154 25.47 -14.82 -2.28
C PRO A 154 25.79 -13.34 -1.99
N VAL A 155 26.63 -12.70 -2.78
CA VAL A 155 27.01 -11.28 -2.59
C VAL A 155 25.81 -10.37 -2.86
N VAL A 156 25.10 -10.56 -3.96
CA VAL A 156 23.91 -9.78 -4.34
C VAL A 156 22.79 -10.05 -3.32
N HIS A 157 22.54 -11.33 -3.01
CA HIS A 157 21.51 -11.71 -2.02
C HIS A 157 21.73 -11.04 -0.66
N ASN A 158 22.94 -11.16 -0.09
CA ASN A 158 23.25 -10.58 1.21
C ASN A 158 23.17 -9.04 1.18
N ARG A 159 23.62 -8.41 0.09
CA ARG A 159 23.52 -6.95 -0.06
C ARG A 159 22.07 -6.50 -0.13
N LEU A 160 21.21 -7.20 -0.86
CA LEU A 160 19.78 -6.91 -0.91
C LEU A 160 19.10 -7.06 0.46
N LEU A 161 19.46 -8.09 1.24
CA LEU A 161 18.94 -8.24 2.61
C LEU A 161 19.39 -7.11 3.55
N GLN A 162 20.64 -6.62 3.43
CA GLN A 162 21.10 -5.46 4.20
C GLN A 162 20.31 -4.19 3.84
N LEU A 163 20.09 -3.95 2.54
CA LEU A 163 19.31 -2.79 2.08
C LEU A 163 17.83 -2.90 2.46
N LEU A 164 17.27 -4.12 2.41
CA LEU A 164 15.92 -4.38 2.89
C LEU A 164 15.79 -4.04 4.38
N ARG A 165 16.79 -4.41 5.19
CA ARG A 165 16.81 -4.03 6.61
C ARG A 165 16.83 -2.52 6.80
N SER A 166 17.60 -1.76 5.99
CA SER A 166 17.57 -0.30 6.05
C SER A 166 16.19 0.26 5.64
N TYR A 167 15.56 -0.31 4.61
CA TYR A 167 14.22 0.06 4.18
C TYR A 167 13.16 -0.14 5.28
N TYR A 168 13.26 -1.16 6.11
CA TYR A 168 12.33 -1.35 7.22
C TYR A 168 12.29 -0.16 8.19
N PHE A 169 13.40 0.58 8.33
CA PHE A 169 13.48 1.75 9.20
C PHE A 169 13.28 3.06 8.49
N VAL A 170 13.73 3.18 7.25
CA VAL A 170 13.56 4.39 6.42
C VAL A 170 12.12 4.45 5.89
N GLY A 171 11.58 3.31 5.49
CA GLY A 171 10.31 3.21 4.78
C GLY A 171 10.39 3.72 3.35
N GLY A 172 9.20 3.80 2.72
CA GLY A 172 9.02 4.31 1.36
C GLY A 172 8.47 5.74 1.31
N MET A 173 8.37 6.47 2.44
CA MET A 173 7.92 7.86 2.40
C MET A 173 8.99 8.74 1.75
N PRO A 174 8.69 9.48 0.64
CA PRO A 174 9.71 10.20 -0.13
C PRO A 174 10.54 11.17 0.69
N GLY A 175 9.94 11.89 1.65
CA GLY A 175 10.65 12.79 2.53
C GLY A 175 11.66 12.09 3.44
N ALA A 176 11.33 10.88 3.90
CA ALA A 176 12.23 10.05 4.71
C ALA A 176 13.39 9.50 3.87
N VAL A 177 13.09 9.05 2.66
CA VAL A 177 14.10 8.57 1.70
C VAL A 177 15.06 9.70 1.32
N ASP A 178 14.57 10.92 1.01
CA ASP A 178 15.38 12.07 0.67
C ASP A 178 16.38 12.43 1.77
N VAL A 179 15.95 12.46 3.03
CA VAL A 179 16.84 12.73 4.17
C VAL A 179 17.88 11.63 4.34
N TYR A 180 17.47 10.37 4.18
CA TYR A 180 18.41 9.26 4.21
C TYR A 180 19.43 9.31 3.08
N LEU A 181 19.03 9.72 1.87
CA LEU A 181 19.94 9.88 0.72
C LEU A 181 21.03 10.91 1.00
N LYS A 182 20.68 12.03 1.61
CA LYS A 182 21.61 13.14 1.89
C LYS A 182 22.65 12.76 2.94
N ASN A 183 22.24 12.05 3.98
CA ASN A 183 23.04 11.83 5.18
C ASN A 183 23.57 10.41 5.31
N ARG A 184 22.93 9.44 4.64
CA ARG A 184 23.20 7.99 4.78
C ARG A 184 23.12 7.49 6.24
N LYS A 185 22.33 8.18 7.06
CA LYS A 185 22.12 7.85 8.48
C LYS A 185 20.63 7.63 8.73
N VAL A 186 20.27 6.43 9.14
CA VAL A 186 18.88 6.08 9.50
C VAL A 186 18.41 6.89 10.73
N SER A 187 19.32 7.27 11.64
CA SER A 187 18.99 8.12 12.79
C SER A 187 18.36 9.46 12.40
N ASP A 188 18.70 10.00 11.24
CA ASP A 188 18.27 11.34 10.82
C ASP A 188 16.84 11.31 10.25
N VAL A 189 16.28 10.11 9.98
CA VAL A 189 14.93 9.92 9.44
C VAL A 189 13.85 10.10 10.51
N GLY A 190 14.17 9.86 11.77
CA GLY A 190 13.21 9.93 12.88
C GLY A 190 12.42 11.26 12.97
N PRO A 191 13.07 12.43 12.89
CA PRO A 191 12.36 13.71 12.87
C PRO A 191 11.36 13.86 11.71
N VAL A 192 11.69 13.31 10.53
CA VAL A 192 10.81 13.34 9.36
C VAL A 192 9.59 12.45 9.60
N HIS A 193 9.79 11.22 10.10
CA HIS A 193 8.68 10.34 10.48
C HIS A 193 7.75 11.00 11.49
N ASN A 194 8.29 11.62 12.54
CA ASN A 194 7.50 12.33 13.53
C ASN A 194 6.67 13.45 12.90
N SER A 195 7.28 14.25 12.01
CA SER A 195 6.56 15.31 11.28
C SER A 195 5.43 14.76 10.41
N ILE A 196 5.65 13.65 9.71
CA ILE A 196 4.62 12.99 8.91
C ILE A 196 3.48 12.47 9.81
N ILE A 197 3.82 11.80 10.91
CA ILE A 197 2.85 11.28 11.87
C ILE A 197 2.00 12.40 12.47
N GLU A 198 2.61 13.53 12.85
CA GLU A 198 1.87 14.69 13.37
C GLU A 198 0.95 15.29 12.30
N THR A 199 1.40 15.39 11.04
CA THR A 199 0.54 15.84 9.93
C THR A 199 -0.73 14.97 9.82
N TYR A 200 -0.61 13.64 9.91
CA TYR A 200 -1.78 12.76 9.91
C TYR A 200 -2.69 13.00 11.12
N ARG A 201 -2.12 13.20 12.31
CA ARG A 201 -2.89 13.49 13.53
C ARG A 201 -3.65 14.82 13.44
N GLU A 202 -3.04 15.85 12.85
CA GLU A 202 -3.69 17.13 12.59
C GLU A 202 -4.83 16.98 11.58
N ASP A 203 -4.66 16.18 10.55
CA ASP A 203 -5.70 15.93 9.57
C ASP A 203 -6.92 15.20 10.16
N PHE A 204 -6.76 14.43 11.24
CA PHE A 204 -7.91 13.82 11.92
C PHE A 204 -8.94 14.85 12.39
N GLN A 205 -8.53 16.09 12.66
CA GLN A 205 -9.46 17.18 13.00
C GLN A 205 -10.39 17.50 11.82
N LYS A 206 -9.89 17.41 10.58
CA LYS A 206 -10.67 17.67 9.37
C LYS A 206 -11.71 16.58 9.11
N TYR A 207 -11.44 15.33 9.51
CA TYR A 207 -12.33 14.17 9.29
C TYR A 207 -13.27 13.91 10.44
N ALA A 208 -12.82 14.18 11.66
CA ALA A 208 -13.53 13.78 12.86
C ALA A 208 -14.76 14.64 13.15
N ARG A 209 -14.89 15.86 12.59
CA ARG A 209 -15.95 16.86 12.83
C ARG A 209 -16.43 16.95 14.29
N SER A 210 -17.22 15.99 14.77
CA SER A 210 -17.73 15.89 16.13
C SER A 210 -17.21 14.68 16.90
N ARG A 211 -16.27 13.92 16.32
CA ARG A 211 -15.76 12.68 16.91
C ARG A 211 -14.62 12.95 17.88
N ASN A 212 -14.43 11.99 18.77
CA ASN A 212 -13.34 12.06 19.75
C ASN A 212 -11.98 11.86 19.06
N LEU A 213 -11.21 12.95 18.90
CA LEU A 213 -9.86 12.94 18.31
C LEU A 213 -8.91 12.01 19.06
N VAL A 214 -9.01 11.96 20.38
CA VAL A 214 -8.19 11.07 21.22
C VAL A 214 -8.44 9.61 20.84
N ARG A 215 -9.70 9.26 20.56
CA ARG A 215 -10.04 7.91 20.11
C ARG A 215 -9.44 7.59 18.74
N MET A 216 -9.53 8.51 17.79
CA MET A 216 -8.92 8.31 16.47
C MET A 216 -7.40 8.15 16.54
N GLN A 217 -6.72 8.96 17.36
CA GLN A 217 -5.30 8.82 17.62
C GLN A 217 -4.97 7.46 18.25
N HIS A 218 -5.84 6.99 19.15
CA HIS A 218 -5.67 5.66 19.75
C HIS A 218 -5.81 4.55 18.71
N VAL A 219 -6.83 4.60 17.85
CA VAL A 219 -7.04 3.62 16.76
C VAL A 219 -5.87 3.64 15.78
N PHE A 220 -5.36 4.82 15.44
CA PHE A 220 -4.18 4.99 14.58
C PHE A 220 -2.94 4.32 15.17
N ASN A 221 -2.63 4.59 16.45
CA ASN A 221 -1.49 3.97 17.11
C ASN A 221 -1.69 2.45 17.30
N PHE A 222 -2.93 2.03 17.58
CA PHE A 222 -3.27 0.61 17.69
C PHE A 222 -3.02 -0.11 16.37
N ALA A 223 -3.43 0.46 15.25
CA ALA A 223 -3.24 -0.13 13.93
C ALA A 223 -1.75 -0.41 13.62
N ALA A 224 -0.87 0.58 13.89
CA ALA A 224 0.57 0.40 13.71
C ALA A 224 1.18 -0.68 14.60
N ARG A 225 0.69 -0.82 15.84
CA ARG A 225 1.22 -1.79 16.82
C ARG A 225 0.68 -3.21 16.66
N ASN A 226 -0.40 -3.38 15.89
CA ASN A 226 -1.09 -4.66 15.73
C ASN A 226 -1.23 -5.07 14.27
N VAL A 227 -0.24 -4.70 13.45
CA VAL A 227 -0.17 -5.13 12.05
C VAL A 227 -0.17 -6.66 11.98
N GLY A 228 -0.90 -7.22 11.02
CA GLY A 228 -1.02 -8.65 10.79
C GLY A 228 -1.93 -9.38 11.79
N ALA A 229 -2.36 -8.74 12.88
CA ALA A 229 -3.25 -9.38 13.84
C ALA A 229 -4.74 -9.21 13.45
N LYS A 230 -5.53 -10.28 13.57
CA LYS A 230 -6.99 -10.21 13.43
C LYS A 230 -7.57 -9.17 14.39
N ILE A 231 -8.37 -8.24 13.86
CA ILE A 231 -8.97 -7.17 14.65
C ILE A 231 -10.06 -7.72 15.57
N LYS A 232 -9.90 -7.44 16.86
CA LYS A 232 -10.93 -7.59 17.89
C LYS A 232 -11.19 -6.20 18.47
N TYR A 233 -12.36 -5.63 18.23
CA TYR A 233 -12.70 -4.26 18.64
C TYR A 233 -12.53 -4.02 20.14
N THR A 234 -12.80 -5.04 20.97
CA THR A 234 -12.58 -5.00 22.42
C THR A 234 -11.11 -4.84 22.82
N ASN A 235 -10.17 -5.22 21.94
CA ASN A 235 -8.74 -5.02 22.17
C ASN A 235 -8.30 -3.60 21.78
N VAL A 236 -9.05 -2.95 20.88
CA VAL A 236 -8.79 -1.56 20.48
C VAL A 236 -9.15 -0.60 21.62
N LEU A 237 -10.40 -0.66 22.08
CA LEU A 237 -10.90 0.12 23.23
C LEU A 237 -12.04 -0.65 23.90
N LYS A 238 -11.91 -0.87 25.24
CA LYS A 238 -12.85 -1.73 25.98
C LYS A 238 -14.23 -1.12 26.15
N ASP A 239 -14.32 0.21 26.36
CA ASP A 239 -15.56 0.91 26.74
C ASP A 239 -16.22 1.65 25.57
N VAL A 240 -15.91 1.26 24.33
CA VAL A 240 -16.44 1.88 23.12
C VAL A 240 -17.17 0.86 22.27
N HIS A 241 -18.37 1.20 21.78
CA HIS A 241 -19.14 0.35 20.89
C HIS A 241 -18.34 -0.03 19.63
N SER A 242 -18.36 -1.32 19.28
CA SER A 242 -17.64 -1.86 18.11
C SER A 242 -17.96 -1.13 16.81
N ALA A 243 -19.21 -0.69 16.63
CA ALA A 243 -19.63 0.09 15.46
C ALA A 243 -18.87 1.44 15.35
N THR A 244 -18.61 2.08 16.48
CA THR A 244 -17.86 3.35 16.52
C THR A 244 -16.39 3.14 16.16
N ILE A 245 -15.76 2.09 16.71
CA ILE A 245 -14.37 1.75 16.40
C ILE A 245 -14.24 1.38 14.92
N ARG A 246 -15.20 0.60 14.39
CA ARG A 246 -15.24 0.24 12.97
C ARG A 246 -15.28 1.51 12.09
N GLN A 247 -16.13 2.48 12.43
CA GLN A 247 -16.20 3.74 11.70
C GLN A 247 -14.89 4.53 11.72
N ASP A 248 -14.16 4.54 12.84
CA ASP A 248 -12.87 5.21 12.92
C ASP A 248 -11.80 4.48 12.07
N ILE A 249 -11.83 3.14 12.07
CA ILE A 249 -10.98 2.32 11.17
C ILE A 249 -11.33 2.59 9.69
N ASP A 250 -12.62 2.66 9.34
CA ASP A 250 -13.07 2.96 7.98
C ASP A 250 -12.59 4.35 7.52
N LEU A 251 -12.60 5.35 8.41
CA LEU A 251 -12.07 6.68 8.10
C LEU A 251 -10.55 6.65 7.86
N LEU A 252 -9.78 5.95 8.68
CA LEU A 252 -8.33 5.82 8.46
C LEU A 252 -8.02 5.05 7.16
N ALA A 253 -8.86 4.08 6.80
CA ALA A 253 -8.74 3.36 5.53
C ALA A 253 -9.09 4.26 4.33
N MET A 254 -10.14 5.11 4.45
CA MET A 254 -10.47 6.12 3.44
C MET A 254 -9.34 7.15 3.28
N ALA A 255 -8.67 7.54 4.37
CA ALA A 255 -7.48 8.40 4.33
C ALA A 255 -6.24 7.69 3.77
N ARG A 256 -6.33 6.40 3.46
CA ARG A 256 -5.22 5.58 2.98
C ARG A 256 -4.04 5.46 3.96
N VAL A 257 -4.31 5.68 5.25
CA VAL A 257 -3.31 5.55 6.31
C VAL A 257 -3.17 4.11 6.79
N ILE A 258 -4.23 3.35 6.62
CA ILE A 258 -4.26 1.91 6.84
C ILE A 258 -4.96 1.22 5.67
N SER A 259 -4.69 -0.08 5.51
CA SER A 259 -5.38 -0.95 4.57
C SER A 259 -5.94 -2.17 5.30
N LYS A 260 -7.15 -2.60 4.92
CA LYS A 260 -7.73 -3.84 5.43
C LYS A 260 -7.27 -5.01 4.58
N VAL A 261 -6.90 -6.10 5.23
CA VAL A 261 -6.73 -7.42 4.62
C VAL A 261 -7.91 -8.25 5.08
N VAL A 262 -8.84 -8.54 4.18
CA VAL A 262 -10.15 -9.11 4.53
C VAL A 262 -10.09 -10.64 4.49
N HIS A 263 -10.76 -11.28 5.44
CA HIS A 263 -10.87 -12.75 5.42
C HIS A 263 -11.67 -13.21 4.21
N THR A 264 -11.13 -14.20 3.50
CA THR A 264 -11.83 -14.94 2.43
C THR A 264 -11.89 -16.43 2.77
N HIS A 265 -13.00 -17.06 2.46
CA HIS A 265 -13.09 -18.52 2.55
C HIS A 265 -12.28 -19.20 1.44
N ALA A 266 -11.89 -18.47 0.39
CA ALA A 266 -11.11 -18.98 -0.75
C ALA A 266 -11.73 -20.24 -1.38
N SER A 267 -13.05 -20.26 -1.55
CA SER A 267 -13.78 -21.42 -2.10
C SER A 267 -13.73 -21.44 -3.63
N GLY A 268 -13.32 -20.35 -4.26
CA GLY A 268 -13.23 -20.19 -5.71
C GLY A 268 -12.81 -18.76 -6.11
N LEU A 269 -12.84 -18.47 -7.39
CA LEU A 269 -12.58 -17.14 -7.94
C LEU A 269 -13.89 -16.50 -8.41
N PRO A 270 -14.06 -15.17 -8.27
CA PRO A 270 -13.12 -14.24 -7.65
C PRO A 270 -13.11 -14.36 -6.11
N LEU A 271 -11.95 -14.14 -5.48
CA LEU A 271 -11.80 -14.22 -4.01
C LEU A 271 -12.74 -13.27 -3.25
N GLN A 272 -13.11 -12.16 -3.85
CA GLN A 272 -14.02 -11.16 -3.29
C GLN A 272 -15.46 -11.68 -3.13
N ALA A 273 -15.85 -12.73 -3.84
CA ALA A 273 -17.22 -13.25 -3.81
C ALA A 273 -17.58 -13.92 -2.48
N ASP A 274 -16.59 -14.40 -1.72
CA ASP A 274 -16.81 -15.06 -0.42
C ASP A 274 -15.99 -14.44 0.73
N MET A 275 -15.75 -13.11 0.65
CA MET A 275 -15.13 -12.35 1.73
C MET A 275 -16.07 -12.12 2.90
N GLU A 276 -15.53 -12.19 4.10
CA GLU A 276 -16.20 -11.80 5.34
C GLU A 276 -15.73 -10.42 5.80
N GLU A 277 -16.37 -9.35 5.33
CA GLU A 277 -15.96 -7.95 5.55
C GLU A 277 -15.80 -7.55 7.03
N LYS A 278 -16.39 -8.31 7.96
CA LYS A 278 -16.29 -8.03 9.40
C LYS A 278 -15.05 -8.64 10.04
N VAL A 279 -14.35 -9.52 9.31
CA VAL A 279 -13.18 -10.24 9.78
C VAL A 279 -11.98 -9.82 8.95
N TYR A 280 -11.09 -9.04 9.53
CA TYR A 280 -9.93 -8.50 8.81
C TYR A 280 -8.74 -8.27 9.73
N LYS A 281 -7.58 -8.15 9.12
CA LYS A 281 -6.33 -7.62 9.68
C LYS A 281 -6.08 -6.21 9.15
N LEU A 282 -5.14 -5.49 9.74
CA LEU A 282 -4.73 -4.18 9.27
C LEU A 282 -3.27 -4.21 8.83
N LEU A 283 -2.99 -3.51 7.73
CA LEU A 283 -1.68 -3.04 7.37
C LEU A 283 -1.61 -1.53 7.59
N PHE A 284 -0.46 -1.05 7.99
CA PHE A 284 -0.20 0.38 8.06
C PHE A 284 0.24 0.91 6.69
N LEU A 285 0.22 2.23 6.50
CA LEU A 285 0.61 2.85 5.24
C LEU A 285 2.03 2.49 4.83
N ASP A 286 2.97 2.57 5.76
CA ASP A 286 4.40 2.44 5.51
C ASP A 286 5.12 1.75 6.68
N VAL A 287 6.06 0.88 6.35
CA VAL A 287 6.81 0.10 7.35
C VAL A 287 7.70 0.98 8.24
N GLY A 288 8.29 2.04 7.71
CA GLY A 288 9.12 2.98 8.47
C GLY A 288 8.30 3.80 9.46
N LEU A 289 7.14 4.31 9.02
CA LEU A 289 6.20 5.00 9.91
C LEU A 289 5.64 4.08 10.99
N MET A 290 5.31 2.83 10.64
CA MET A 290 4.87 1.81 11.59
C MET A 290 5.91 1.62 12.69
N ASN A 291 7.17 1.41 12.31
CA ASN A 291 8.27 1.22 13.25
C ASN A 291 8.50 2.46 14.13
N ALA A 292 8.41 3.65 13.57
CA ALA A 292 8.52 4.91 14.32
C ALA A 292 7.42 5.02 15.41
N ILE A 293 6.16 4.70 15.10
CA ILE A 293 5.04 4.68 16.06
C ILE A 293 5.25 3.62 17.14
N CYS A 294 5.85 2.48 16.79
CA CYS A 294 6.19 1.41 17.72
C CYS A 294 7.39 1.74 18.64
N GLY A 295 8.05 2.89 18.42
CA GLY A 295 9.24 3.29 19.16
C GLY A 295 10.52 2.55 18.76
N LEU A 296 10.49 1.87 17.62
CA LEU A 296 11.65 1.22 17.04
C LEU A 296 12.44 2.25 16.21
N GLY A 297 13.19 3.09 16.92
CA GLY A 297 14.13 4.02 16.29
C GLY A 297 15.51 3.40 16.13
N TRP A 298 16.27 3.88 15.14
CA TRP A 298 17.64 3.42 14.90
C TRP A 298 18.55 3.53 16.13
N ASN A 299 18.34 4.53 16.99
CA ASN A 299 19.12 4.70 18.22
C ASN A 299 18.93 3.53 19.22
N THR A 300 17.84 2.82 19.11
CA THR A 300 17.57 1.58 19.88
C THR A 300 18.35 0.39 19.31
N LEU A 301 18.83 0.49 18.06
CA LEU A 301 19.36 -0.61 17.26
C LEU A 301 20.83 -0.41 16.81
N SER A 302 21.39 0.80 17.00
CA SER A 302 22.78 1.10 16.63
C SER A 302 23.74 0.31 17.52
N GLY A 303 24.37 -0.69 16.97
CA GLY A 303 25.37 -1.54 17.64
C GLY A 303 25.00 -3.01 17.75
N LEU A 304 23.90 -3.44 17.15
CA LEU A 304 23.38 -4.79 17.30
C LEU A 304 23.21 -5.43 15.91
N ASP A 305 24.29 -6.01 15.40
CA ASP A 305 24.25 -6.82 14.16
C ASP A 305 23.34 -8.06 14.29
N ASP A 306 22.99 -8.44 15.53
CA ASP A 306 22.24 -9.64 15.88
C ASP A 306 20.96 -9.39 16.71
N ILE A 307 20.33 -8.20 16.64
CA ILE A 307 19.05 -8.03 17.37
C ILE A 307 17.96 -8.82 16.64
N GLN A 308 17.41 -9.80 17.33
CA GLN A 308 16.06 -10.28 17.10
C GLN A 308 15.07 -9.15 17.46
N LEU A 309 14.50 -8.50 16.44
CA LEU A 309 13.43 -7.55 16.66
C LEU A 309 12.21 -8.31 17.23
N ILE A 310 11.64 -7.83 18.32
CA ILE A 310 10.50 -8.48 18.99
C ILE A 310 9.31 -8.66 18.01
N ASN A 311 9.23 -7.86 16.93
CA ASN A 311 8.15 -7.86 15.95
C ASN A 311 8.64 -8.16 14.51
N GLU A 312 9.70 -8.91 14.33
CA GLU A 312 10.21 -9.22 12.98
C GLU A 312 9.13 -9.79 12.03
N GLY A 313 8.26 -10.66 12.56
CA GLY A 313 7.15 -11.23 11.80
C GLY A 313 6.19 -10.15 11.28
N ALA A 314 5.76 -9.23 12.14
CA ALA A 314 4.85 -8.15 11.76
C ALA A 314 5.50 -7.16 10.79
N ILE A 315 6.81 -6.89 10.91
CA ILE A 315 7.56 -6.04 9.98
C ILE A 315 7.63 -6.68 8.59
N ALA A 316 7.94 -7.98 8.54
CA ALA A 316 7.99 -8.73 7.29
C ALA A 316 6.59 -8.81 6.63
N GLU A 317 5.54 -9.08 7.42
CA GLU A 317 4.15 -9.11 6.93
C GLU A 317 3.70 -7.74 6.43
N GLN A 318 4.03 -6.65 7.15
CA GLN A 318 3.79 -5.28 6.71
C GLN A 318 4.48 -5.00 5.38
N PHE A 319 5.75 -5.35 5.26
CA PHE A 319 6.53 -5.13 4.04
C PHE A 319 5.92 -5.87 2.85
N ILE A 320 5.63 -7.17 3.00
CA ILE A 320 5.02 -7.97 1.93
C ILE A 320 3.64 -7.42 1.57
N GLY A 321 2.79 -7.15 2.55
CA GLY A 321 1.44 -6.64 2.31
C GLY A 321 1.44 -5.25 1.64
N GLN A 322 2.32 -4.35 2.05
CA GLN A 322 2.51 -3.04 1.44
C GLN A 322 2.86 -3.17 -0.06
N HIS A 323 3.79 -4.06 -0.42
CA HIS A 323 4.19 -4.27 -1.81
C HIS A 323 3.14 -5.03 -2.62
N LEU A 324 2.44 -6.00 -2.02
CA LEU A 324 1.31 -6.66 -2.69
C LEU A 324 0.18 -5.68 -3.04
N LEU A 325 -0.07 -4.66 -2.20
CA LEU A 325 -1.02 -3.59 -2.51
C LEU A 325 -0.59 -2.77 -3.74
N GLU A 326 0.70 -2.54 -3.94
CA GLU A 326 1.20 -1.81 -5.11
C GLU A 326 1.06 -2.65 -6.39
N LEU A 327 1.20 -3.97 -6.33
CA LEU A 327 0.90 -4.85 -7.47
C LEU A 327 -0.58 -4.79 -7.89
N LEU A 328 -1.47 -4.36 -7.00
CA LEU A 328 -2.90 -4.16 -7.25
C LEU A 328 -3.25 -2.70 -7.59
N ALA A 329 -2.27 -1.81 -7.81
CA ALA A 329 -2.50 -0.37 -8.00
C ALA A 329 -3.43 -0.05 -9.18
N GLU A 330 -3.39 -0.85 -10.23
CA GLU A 330 -4.24 -0.73 -11.42
C GLU A 330 -5.54 -1.55 -11.32
N SER A 331 -5.68 -2.38 -10.28
CA SER A 331 -6.88 -3.21 -10.09
C SER A 331 -8.05 -2.34 -9.61
N PRO A 332 -9.25 -2.49 -10.21
CA PRO A 332 -10.46 -1.83 -9.71
C PRO A 332 -10.77 -2.21 -8.25
N ASN A 333 -10.41 -3.42 -7.85
CA ASN A 333 -10.57 -3.94 -6.49
C ASN A 333 -9.19 -4.12 -5.85
N ARG A 334 -8.66 -3.03 -5.28
CA ARG A 334 -7.38 -3.02 -4.57
C ARG A 334 -7.54 -3.55 -3.14
N GLU A 335 -7.98 -4.80 -3.02
CA GLU A 335 -8.23 -5.44 -1.73
C GLU A 335 -7.36 -6.68 -1.58
N LEU A 336 -6.59 -6.72 -0.51
CA LEU A 336 -5.87 -7.92 -0.10
C LEU A 336 -6.78 -8.82 0.73
N THR A 337 -6.59 -10.12 0.55
CA THR A 337 -7.29 -11.12 1.34
C THR A 337 -6.32 -12.02 2.11
N TYR A 338 -6.80 -12.57 3.23
CA TYR A 338 -6.13 -13.59 4.02
C TYR A 338 -7.09 -14.71 4.34
N TRP A 339 -6.58 -15.83 4.83
CA TRP A 339 -7.43 -16.95 5.24
C TRP A 339 -7.26 -17.27 6.71
N LEU A 340 -8.39 -17.51 7.36
CA LEU A 340 -8.44 -17.86 8.77
C LEU A 340 -9.40 -19.04 8.95
N ARG A 341 -8.95 -20.04 9.71
CA ARG A 341 -9.79 -21.10 10.23
C ARG A 341 -9.78 -21.04 11.75
N GLU A 342 -10.95 -20.84 12.32
CA GLU A 342 -11.17 -20.95 13.77
C GLU A 342 -11.90 -22.26 14.07
N GLY A 343 -11.26 -23.18 14.77
CA GLY A 343 -11.82 -24.48 15.11
C GLY A 343 -11.67 -24.77 16.60
N ARG A 344 -12.44 -25.74 17.11
CA ARG A 344 -12.36 -26.16 18.50
C ARG A 344 -10.99 -26.78 18.86
N SER A 345 -10.32 -27.39 17.89
CA SER A 345 -9.07 -28.15 18.12
C SER A 345 -7.83 -27.52 17.50
N SER A 346 -7.96 -26.65 16.49
CA SER A 346 -6.81 -26.01 15.87
C SER A 346 -7.21 -24.75 15.13
N ASN A 347 -6.46 -23.67 15.36
CA ASN A 347 -6.55 -22.46 14.57
C ASN A 347 -5.47 -22.50 13.48
N ALA A 348 -5.81 -22.05 12.28
CA ALA A 348 -4.85 -21.90 11.18
C ALA A 348 -5.08 -20.56 10.50
N GLU A 349 -4.01 -19.88 10.14
CA GLU A 349 -4.06 -18.60 9.44
C GLU A 349 -2.98 -18.59 8.36
N VAL A 350 -3.35 -18.13 7.16
CA VAL A 350 -2.42 -17.85 6.05
C VAL A 350 -2.38 -16.35 5.86
N ASP A 351 -1.20 -15.78 5.85
CA ASP A 351 -0.98 -14.34 5.92
C ASP A 351 -1.65 -13.57 4.79
N PHE A 352 -1.55 -14.08 3.55
CA PHE A 352 -2.27 -13.53 2.41
C PHE A 352 -2.77 -14.65 1.50
N VAL A 353 -3.88 -14.39 0.80
CA VAL A 353 -4.39 -15.23 -0.28
C VAL A 353 -4.62 -14.34 -1.49
N ALA A 354 -4.02 -14.66 -2.61
CA ALA A 354 -4.12 -13.87 -3.82
C ALA A 354 -4.56 -14.70 -5.02
N ALA A 355 -5.12 -14.05 -6.02
CA ALA A 355 -5.45 -14.65 -7.30
C ALA A 355 -4.37 -14.27 -8.33
N PHE A 356 -3.68 -15.25 -8.88
CA PHE A 356 -2.71 -15.04 -9.95
C PHE A 356 -3.02 -15.98 -11.12
N ASP A 357 -3.22 -15.43 -12.30
CA ASP A 357 -3.48 -16.16 -13.54
C ASP A 357 -4.56 -17.26 -13.38
N GLY A 358 -5.67 -16.89 -12.74
CA GLY A 358 -6.81 -17.79 -12.52
C GLY A 358 -6.58 -18.87 -11.45
N ARG A 359 -5.54 -18.76 -10.63
CA ARG A 359 -5.23 -19.70 -9.54
C ARG A 359 -5.31 -18.99 -8.19
N ILE A 360 -5.81 -19.68 -7.18
CA ILE A 360 -5.75 -19.26 -5.79
C ILE A 360 -4.38 -19.64 -5.25
N VAL A 361 -3.65 -18.66 -4.72
CA VAL A 361 -2.29 -18.84 -4.21
C VAL A 361 -2.23 -18.35 -2.77
N PRO A 362 -2.05 -19.24 -1.80
CA PRO A 362 -1.76 -18.86 -0.43
C PRO A 362 -0.31 -18.39 -0.30
N ILE A 363 -0.12 -17.32 0.46
CA ILE A 363 1.18 -16.68 0.68
C ILE A 363 1.44 -16.64 2.17
N GLU A 364 2.54 -17.24 2.58
CA GLU A 364 3.05 -17.25 3.96
C GLU A 364 4.28 -16.38 4.07
N VAL A 365 4.40 -15.58 5.13
CA VAL A 365 5.53 -14.68 5.36
C VAL A 365 6.31 -15.13 6.59
N LYS A 366 7.62 -15.20 6.45
CA LYS A 366 8.55 -15.52 7.55
C LYS A 366 9.66 -14.47 7.60
N ALA A 367 9.88 -13.88 8.74
CA ALA A 367 10.94 -12.88 8.93
C ALA A 367 12.34 -13.47 8.74
N GLY A 368 12.53 -14.72 9.17
CA GLY A 368 13.80 -15.47 9.06
C GLY A 368 13.70 -16.66 8.14
N GLY A 369 14.79 -17.43 8.07
CA GLY A 369 14.88 -18.62 7.20
C GLY A 369 14.14 -19.87 7.70
N ARG A 370 13.49 -19.82 8.88
CA ARG A 370 12.80 -20.96 9.53
C ARG A 370 11.40 -20.56 9.98
N GLY A 371 10.49 -21.54 10.02
CA GLY A 371 9.13 -21.35 10.51
C GLY A 371 8.24 -22.55 10.22
N SER A 372 7.18 -22.73 11.01
CA SER A 372 6.18 -23.77 10.78
C SER A 372 5.30 -23.41 9.60
N LEU A 373 4.97 -24.39 8.77
CA LEU A 373 4.03 -24.26 7.63
C LEU A 373 2.69 -24.97 7.92
N ARG A 374 2.36 -25.24 9.16
CA ARG A 374 1.15 -26.01 9.52
C ARG A 374 -0.13 -25.37 8.98
N SER A 375 -0.26 -24.04 9.10
CA SER A 375 -1.42 -23.31 8.56
C SER A 375 -1.49 -23.42 7.04
N LEU A 376 -0.35 -23.30 6.37
CA LEU A 376 -0.26 -23.43 4.92
C LEU A 376 -0.64 -24.85 4.46
N HIS A 377 -0.14 -25.90 5.14
CA HIS A 377 -0.55 -27.30 4.86
C HIS A 377 -2.06 -27.47 5.03
N GLN A 378 -2.64 -26.87 6.08
CA GLN A 378 -4.09 -26.95 6.34
C GLN A 378 -4.88 -26.28 5.21
N PHE A 379 -4.45 -25.08 4.78
CA PHE A 379 -5.09 -24.38 3.66
C PHE A 379 -5.03 -25.21 2.37
N VAL A 380 -3.82 -25.70 2.03
CA VAL A 380 -3.60 -26.51 0.83
C VAL A 380 -4.52 -27.73 0.79
N GLY A 381 -4.62 -28.46 1.92
CA GLY A 381 -5.48 -29.63 2.02
C GLY A 381 -6.97 -29.32 1.95
N GLU A 382 -7.42 -28.20 2.53
CA GLU A 382 -8.83 -27.80 2.48
C GLU A 382 -9.25 -27.23 1.12
N LYS A 383 -8.34 -26.51 0.44
CA LYS A 383 -8.63 -25.81 -0.81
C LYS A 383 -8.11 -26.55 -2.05
N ASN A 384 -7.41 -27.64 -1.86
CA ASN A 384 -6.83 -28.47 -2.93
C ASN A 384 -6.02 -27.65 -3.96
N VAL A 385 -5.15 -26.76 -3.45
CA VAL A 385 -4.27 -25.94 -4.29
C VAL A 385 -2.92 -26.63 -4.52
N ALA A 386 -2.39 -26.55 -5.72
CA ALA A 386 -1.15 -27.24 -6.12
C ALA A 386 0.12 -26.40 -5.87
N LEU A 387 -0.02 -25.11 -5.61
CA LEU A 387 1.09 -24.17 -5.45
C LEU A 387 0.83 -23.25 -4.26
N ALA A 388 1.86 -23.06 -3.45
CA ALA A 388 1.90 -22.06 -2.40
C ALA A 388 3.18 -21.23 -2.49
N VAL A 389 3.14 -20.00 -2.00
CA VAL A 389 4.29 -19.09 -1.94
C VAL A 389 4.68 -18.86 -0.49
N ARG A 390 5.98 -18.85 -0.25
CA ARG A 390 6.57 -18.42 1.03
C ARG A 390 7.56 -17.31 0.75
N PHE A 391 7.45 -16.22 1.48
CA PHE A 391 8.49 -15.20 1.56
C PHE A 391 9.30 -15.38 2.82
N ASP A 392 10.63 -15.46 2.69
CA ASP A 392 11.56 -15.59 3.80
C ASP A 392 12.91 -14.91 3.48
N SER A 393 13.95 -15.14 4.29
CA SER A 393 15.29 -14.59 4.07
C SER A 393 16.24 -15.52 3.29
N ASN A 394 15.78 -16.69 2.85
CA ASN A 394 16.62 -17.61 2.10
C ASN A 394 16.70 -17.25 0.61
N PRO A 395 17.72 -17.74 -0.14
CA PRO A 395 17.71 -17.69 -1.59
C PRO A 395 16.48 -18.37 -2.20
N PRO A 396 16.09 -17.97 -3.44
CA PRO A 396 14.92 -18.53 -4.10
C PRO A 396 15.01 -20.06 -4.24
N SER A 397 13.91 -20.75 -4.00
CA SER A 397 13.83 -22.20 -4.15
C SER A 397 12.40 -22.67 -4.45
N ILE A 398 12.29 -23.84 -5.04
CA ILE A 398 11.02 -24.56 -5.16
C ILE A 398 11.21 -26.00 -4.71
N GLN A 399 10.26 -26.50 -3.96
CA GLN A 399 10.29 -27.87 -3.47
C GLN A 399 8.89 -28.49 -3.50
N THR A 400 8.83 -29.79 -3.75
CA THR A 400 7.60 -30.56 -3.53
C THR A 400 7.50 -30.89 -2.04
N VAL A 401 6.39 -30.48 -1.45
CA VAL A 401 6.08 -30.70 -0.03
C VAL A 401 5.07 -31.83 0.07
N ASN A 402 5.43 -32.87 0.81
CA ASN A 402 4.52 -33.92 1.26
C ASN A 402 4.29 -33.74 2.76
N ALA A 403 3.07 -33.52 3.17
CA ALA A 403 2.72 -33.31 4.57
C ALA A 403 1.41 -34.00 4.91
N THR A 404 1.21 -34.20 6.19
CA THR A 404 0.00 -34.80 6.72
C THR A 404 -0.76 -33.76 7.56
N ILE A 405 -2.05 -33.62 7.31
CA ILE A 405 -2.92 -32.73 8.09
C ILE A 405 -4.00 -33.52 8.80
N GLN A 406 -4.48 -32.94 9.90
CA GLN A 406 -5.67 -33.45 10.61
C GLN A 406 -6.89 -32.65 10.15
N ALA A 407 -7.85 -33.32 9.54
CA ALA A 407 -9.15 -32.76 9.10
C ALA A 407 -10.27 -33.43 9.90
N GLY A 408 -10.54 -32.91 11.11
CA GLY A 408 -11.40 -33.57 12.09
C GLY A 408 -10.76 -34.87 12.59
N ASP A 409 -11.49 -35.99 12.47
CA ASP A 409 -11.01 -37.33 12.85
C ASP A 409 -10.22 -38.03 11.72
N ARG A 410 -10.05 -37.37 10.59
CA ARG A 410 -9.34 -37.95 9.44
C ARG A 410 -7.97 -37.34 9.27
N THR A 411 -7.03 -38.18 8.94
CA THR A 411 -5.67 -37.80 8.52
C THR A 411 -5.63 -37.78 7.00
N THR A 412 -5.24 -36.64 6.41
CA THR A 412 -5.18 -36.46 4.96
C THR A 412 -3.75 -36.11 4.56
N GLU A 413 -3.24 -36.78 3.55
CA GLU A 413 -1.97 -36.41 2.92
C GLU A 413 -2.18 -35.26 1.95
N VAL A 414 -1.28 -34.29 1.97
CA VAL A 414 -1.25 -33.16 1.04
C VAL A 414 0.08 -33.14 0.30
N ASN A 415 -0.01 -32.92 -1.00
CA ASN A 415 1.15 -32.79 -1.89
C ASN A 415 1.00 -31.49 -2.68
N TYR A 416 2.01 -30.60 -2.62
CA TYR A 416 2.00 -29.34 -3.36
C TYR A 416 3.41 -28.83 -3.60
N ARG A 417 3.54 -27.87 -4.52
CA ARG A 417 4.80 -27.16 -4.76
C ARG A 417 4.86 -25.92 -3.87
N LEU A 418 5.95 -25.75 -3.14
CA LEU A 418 6.24 -24.57 -2.35
C LEU A 418 7.32 -23.73 -3.04
N LEU A 419 6.92 -22.59 -3.58
CA LEU A 419 7.83 -21.57 -4.08
C LEU A 419 8.27 -20.70 -2.91
N SER A 420 9.55 -20.73 -2.56
CA SER A 420 10.14 -19.84 -1.55
C SER A 420 10.94 -18.75 -2.24
N LEU A 421 10.62 -17.51 -1.91
CA LEU A 421 11.27 -16.31 -2.45
C LEU A 421 11.80 -15.45 -1.32
N PRO A 422 12.99 -14.83 -1.46
CA PRO A 422 13.41 -13.81 -0.52
C PRO A 422 12.45 -12.62 -0.57
N LEU A 423 12.23 -11.99 0.60
CA LEU A 423 11.28 -10.88 0.77
C LEU A 423 11.43 -9.79 -0.30
N TYR A 424 12.65 -9.45 -0.69
CA TYR A 424 12.93 -8.41 -1.69
C TYR A 424 12.47 -8.75 -3.13
N LEU A 425 12.03 -9.99 -3.39
CA LEU A 425 11.45 -10.39 -4.68
C LEU A 425 9.90 -10.30 -4.70
N VAL A 426 9.27 -9.71 -3.70
CA VAL A 426 7.80 -9.60 -3.64
C VAL A 426 7.21 -8.96 -4.90
N GLU A 427 7.83 -7.91 -5.43
CA GLU A 427 7.37 -7.23 -6.65
C GLU A 427 7.43 -8.11 -7.91
N LYS A 428 8.20 -9.19 -7.87
CA LYS A 428 8.37 -10.15 -8.98
C LYS A 428 7.51 -11.41 -8.86
N VAL A 429 6.76 -11.58 -7.76
CA VAL A 429 6.06 -12.84 -7.47
C VAL A 429 5.13 -13.30 -8.60
N GLY A 430 4.37 -12.39 -9.20
CA GLY A 430 3.47 -12.73 -10.31
C GLY A 430 4.22 -13.20 -11.54
N GLN A 431 5.33 -12.56 -11.89
CA GLN A 431 6.17 -12.97 -13.02
C GLN A 431 6.85 -14.32 -12.75
N VAL A 432 7.48 -14.47 -11.58
CA VAL A 432 8.15 -15.71 -11.19
C VAL A 432 7.19 -16.91 -11.22
N MET A 433 5.94 -16.72 -10.79
CA MET A 433 4.95 -17.80 -10.86
C MET A 433 4.57 -18.20 -12.30
N ARG A 434 4.54 -17.23 -13.22
CA ARG A 434 4.31 -17.54 -14.66
C ARG A 434 5.47 -18.32 -15.28
N ASP A 435 6.69 -18.02 -14.83
CA ASP A 435 7.91 -18.67 -15.34
C ASP A 435 8.11 -20.10 -14.79
N LEU A 436 7.30 -20.51 -13.78
CA LEU A 436 7.41 -21.87 -13.24
C LEU A 436 7.01 -22.92 -14.27
N PRO A 437 7.81 -23.99 -14.44
CA PRO A 437 7.41 -25.12 -15.26
C PRO A 437 6.11 -25.73 -14.70
N SER A 438 5.20 -26.08 -15.59
CA SER A 438 3.91 -26.73 -15.30
C SER A 438 4.06 -28.05 -14.52
#